data_346839caea915b09cc9b740409de3cac
#
_entry.id   346839caea915b09cc9b740409de3cac
#
_cell.length_a   1.000
_cell.length_b   1.000
_cell.length_c   1.000
_cell.angle_alpha   90.00
_cell.angle_beta   90.00
_cell.angle_gamma   90.00
#
_symmetry.space_group_name_H-M   'P 1'
#
loop_
_entity.id
_entity.type
_entity.pdbx_description
1 polymer ?
#
loop_
_entity_poly.entity_id
_entity_poly.type
_entity_poly.pdbx_seq_one_letter_code
_entity_poly.pdbx_strand_id
1 'polypeptide(L)'
;MAIDPIQLTKQLVDIDSTTYHEGLAGEFLFEYLTAQRYAVERTSVPQPDRASTPGAGNGERFNVYAALPGITPDVVLSTHIDTVPPFFGSKEDDEFLYGRGTCDAKGIIAAQIAAADRLRESGVKVGLLFVVGEERDSAGAVVANKSPKGSKFLINGEPTDNRLALASKGALRVELRTKGRMAHSAYPELGDSAINKLVEALHDVLAMPLPIEPEIGPSTLNIGLIEGGRAPNVIADKAEAHILVRLVGPSEETKRAILATVGDRADVDFSLDLPFVRMRKIDNLPTMIANFTTDIPMLTAWGEPLLLGPGSIHVAHTPNEKIAKKELLEAVDLYVDLATSLAHGV
;
A
#
# COMPACT_ATOMS: atom_id res chain seq x y z
N MET A 1 -16.97 -7.06 -27.38
CA MET A 1 -16.23 -8.30 -27.01
C MET A 1 -15.89 -8.18 -25.55
N ALA A 2 -15.99 -9.28 -24.79
CA ALA A 2 -15.60 -9.26 -23.37
C ALA A 2 -14.11 -8.90 -23.24
N ILE A 3 -13.79 -8.14 -22.21
CA ILE A 3 -12.41 -7.73 -21.92
C ILE A 3 -11.61 -8.96 -21.48
N ASP A 4 -10.46 -9.19 -22.11
CA ASP A 4 -9.50 -10.22 -21.71
C ASP A 4 -8.53 -9.65 -20.66
N PRO A 5 -8.64 -10.05 -19.38
CA PRO A 5 -7.80 -9.50 -18.33
C PRO A 5 -6.33 -9.94 -18.48
N ILE A 6 -6.04 -11.07 -19.12
CA ILE A 6 -4.67 -11.54 -19.35
C ILE A 6 -3.96 -10.59 -20.30
N GLN A 7 -4.59 -10.30 -21.46
CA GLN A 7 -4.02 -9.40 -22.45
C GLN A 7 -3.91 -7.95 -21.92
N LEU A 8 -4.92 -7.49 -21.18
CA LEU A 8 -4.88 -6.16 -20.57
C LEU A 8 -3.78 -6.05 -19.52
N THR A 9 -3.56 -7.09 -18.70
CA THR A 9 -2.43 -7.13 -17.75
C THR A 9 -1.10 -6.98 -18.47
N LYS A 10 -0.87 -7.72 -19.56
CA LYS A 10 0.37 -7.62 -20.36
C LYS A 10 0.60 -6.21 -20.88
N GLN A 11 -0.44 -5.60 -21.48
CA GLN A 11 -0.36 -4.23 -21.98
C GLN A 11 0.02 -3.23 -20.88
N LEU A 12 -0.58 -3.35 -19.71
CA LEU A 12 -0.26 -2.48 -18.56
C LEU A 12 1.15 -2.73 -18.03
N VAL A 13 1.54 -3.98 -17.88
CA VAL A 13 2.87 -4.36 -17.35
C VAL A 13 4.01 -3.87 -18.26
N ASP A 14 3.78 -3.81 -19.58
CA ASP A 14 4.78 -3.33 -20.55
C ASP A 14 4.95 -1.80 -20.57
N ILE A 15 4.15 -1.05 -19.78
CA ILE A 15 4.31 0.39 -19.58
C ILE A 15 5.00 0.61 -18.23
N ASP A 16 6.14 1.30 -18.21
CA ASP A 16 6.78 1.71 -16.96
C ASP A 16 5.89 2.71 -16.22
N SER A 17 5.52 2.36 -15.00
CA SER A 17 4.80 3.23 -14.07
C SER A 17 5.42 3.20 -12.68
N THR A 18 6.74 3.09 -12.61
CA THR A 18 7.46 3.23 -11.34
C THR A 18 6.99 4.51 -10.64
N THR A 19 6.77 4.46 -9.33
CA THR A 19 6.23 5.58 -8.54
C THR A 19 6.89 6.90 -8.92
N TYR A 20 6.09 7.93 -9.15
CA TYR A 20 6.41 9.25 -9.71
C TYR A 20 6.56 9.30 -11.24
N HIS A 21 6.40 8.17 -11.94
CA HIS A 21 6.48 8.08 -13.41
C HIS A 21 5.21 7.46 -14.03
N GLU A 22 4.07 7.54 -13.33
CA GLU A 22 2.83 6.83 -13.67
C GLU A 22 2.09 7.39 -14.90
N GLY A 23 2.49 8.55 -15.40
CA GLY A 23 1.75 9.31 -16.43
C GLY A 23 1.36 8.51 -17.66
N LEU A 24 2.28 7.71 -18.23
CA LEU A 24 2.01 6.90 -19.43
C LEU A 24 0.97 5.80 -19.17
N ALA A 25 1.04 5.15 -18.01
CA ALA A 25 0.07 4.14 -17.63
C ALA A 25 -1.31 4.74 -17.34
N GLY A 26 -1.33 5.92 -16.71
CA GLY A 26 -2.55 6.71 -16.53
C GLY A 26 -3.20 7.11 -17.86
N GLU A 27 -2.40 7.57 -18.85
CA GLU A 27 -2.88 7.91 -20.18
C GLU A 27 -3.47 6.69 -20.89
N PHE A 28 -2.76 5.56 -20.86
CA PHE A 28 -3.26 4.31 -21.42
C PHE A 28 -4.62 3.92 -20.82
N LEU A 29 -4.77 3.99 -19.49
CA LEU A 29 -6.02 3.68 -18.80
C LEU A 29 -7.14 4.64 -19.19
N PHE A 30 -6.83 5.93 -19.28
CA PHE A 30 -7.80 6.95 -19.69
C PHE A 30 -8.33 6.68 -21.10
N GLU A 31 -7.45 6.44 -22.06
CA GLU A 31 -7.81 6.15 -23.45
C GLU A 31 -8.57 4.82 -23.56
N TYR A 32 -8.06 3.78 -22.88
CA TYR A 32 -8.68 2.45 -22.89
C TYR A 32 -10.12 2.49 -22.38
N LEU A 33 -10.36 3.09 -21.21
CA LEU A 33 -11.69 3.18 -20.59
C LEU A 33 -12.63 4.09 -21.40
N THR A 34 -12.11 5.16 -22.02
CA THR A 34 -12.87 6.01 -22.93
C THR A 34 -13.34 5.21 -24.15
N ALA A 35 -12.46 4.40 -24.76
CA ALA A 35 -12.81 3.52 -25.87
C ALA A 35 -13.86 2.47 -25.49
N GLN A 36 -13.86 2.04 -24.21
CA GLN A 36 -14.90 1.18 -23.64
C GLN A 36 -16.19 1.95 -23.26
N ARG A 37 -16.32 3.23 -23.61
CA ARG A 37 -17.51 4.08 -23.39
C ARG A 37 -17.83 4.37 -21.92
N TYR A 38 -16.85 4.38 -21.03
CA TYR A 38 -16.99 4.97 -19.72
C TYR A 38 -16.89 6.50 -19.80
N ALA A 39 -17.55 7.20 -18.89
CA ALA A 39 -17.21 8.57 -18.58
C ALA A 39 -15.95 8.53 -17.70
N VAL A 40 -14.85 9.09 -18.23
CA VAL A 40 -13.54 9.01 -17.59
C VAL A 40 -13.10 10.40 -17.13
N GLU A 41 -12.61 10.48 -15.90
CA GLU A 41 -12.08 11.71 -15.31
C GLU A 41 -10.61 11.52 -14.93
N ARG A 42 -9.82 12.58 -15.13
CA ARG A 42 -8.44 12.67 -14.63
C ARG A 42 -8.39 13.63 -13.45
N THR A 43 -7.71 13.25 -12.38
CA THR A 43 -7.44 14.13 -11.26
C THR A 43 -5.93 14.24 -11.07
N SER A 44 -5.38 15.41 -11.37
CA SER A 44 -3.94 15.68 -11.25
C SER A 44 -3.47 15.47 -9.81
N VAL A 45 -2.33 14.80 -9.66
CA VAL A 45 -1.67 14.56 -8.36
C VAL A 45 -0.31 15.26 -8.41
N PRO A 46 0.02 16.14 -7.45
CA PRO A 46 1.29 16.85 -7.43
C PRO A 46 2.48 15.89 -7.38
N GLN A 47 3.52 16.25 -8.12
CA GLN A 47 4.84 15.61 -7.93
C GLN A 47 5.43 16.08 -6.59
N PRO A 48 6.13 15.23 -5.85
CA PRO A 48 6.88 15.67 -4.68
C PRO A 48 8.06 16.57 -5.10
N ASP A 49 8.58 17.33 -4.11
CA ASP A 49 9.75 18.15 -4.35
C ASP A 49 10.99 17.28 -4.66
N ARG A 50 11.57 17.49 -5.84
CA ARG A 50 12.74 16.74 -6.33
C ARG A 50 13.99 16.93 -5.47
N ALA A 51 14.12 18.05 -4.79
CA ALA A 51 15.27 18.31 -3.93
C ALA A 51 15.26 17.44 -2.67
N SER A 52 14.07 17.04 -2.20
CA SER A 52 13.87 16.26 -0.99
C SER A 52 13.46 14.79 -1.25
N THR A 53 13.08 14.45 -2.51
CA THR A 53 12.53 13.13 -2.84
C THR A 53 13.33 12.45 -3.95
N PRO A 54 14.20 11.50 -3.61
CA PRO A 54 14.93 10.71 -4.60
C PRO A 54 13.98 9.98 -5.57
N GLY A 55 14.23 10.11 -6.87
CA GLY A 55 13.42 9.47 -7.90
C GLY A 55 12.17 10.23 -8.31
N ALA A 56 11.88 11.40 -7.72
CA ALA A 56 10.75 12.24 -8.15
C ALA A 56 10.84 12.59 -9.63
N GLY A 57 9.75 12.29 -10.37
CA GLY A 57 9.61 12.57 -11.80
C GLY A 57 9.38 14.05 -12.10
N ASN A 58 9.33 14.37 -13.39
CA ASN A 58 8.95 15.70 -13.92
C ASN A 58 7.75 15.63 -14.87
N GLY A 59 7.23 14.43 -15.10
CA GLY A 59 6.00 14.21 -15.87
C GLY A 59 4.74 14.48 -15.07
N GLU A 60 3.63 14.57 -15.76
CA GLU A 60 2.32 14.57 -15.11
C GLU A 60 2.01 13.21 -14.50
N ARG A 61 1.36 13.22 -13.34
CA ARG A 61 0.76 12.04 -12.72
C ARG A 61 -0.66 12.38 -12.29
N PHE A 62 -1.57 11.47 -12.44
CA PHE A 62 -2.98 11.69 -12.16
C PHE A 62 -3.71 10.39 -11.86
N ASN A 63 -4.74 10.49 -11.04
CA ASN A 63 -5.68 9.41 -10.83
C ASN A 63 -6.64 9.31 -12.03
N VAL A 64 -7.10 8.11 -12.30
CA VAL A 64 -8.13 7.82 -13.30
C VAL A 64 -9.37 7.31 -12.58
N TYR A 65 -10.48 8.04 -12.72
CA TYR A 65 -11.80 7.58 -12.30
C TYR A 65 -12.66 7.31 -13.52
N ALA A 66 -13.44 6.22 -13.50
CA ALA A 66 -14.35 5.89 -14.59
C ALA A 66 -15.65 5.27 -14.07
N ALA A 67 -16.77 5.67 -14.67
CA ALA A 67 -18.07 5.07 -14.43
C ALA A 67 -18.92 5.14 -15.71
N LEU A 68 -20.00 4.36 -15.80
CA LEU A 68 -20.95 4.54 -16.90
C LEU A 68 -21.57 5.95 -16.84
N PRO A 69 -21.86 6.59 -17.99
CA PRO A 69 -22.40 7.93 -17.99
C PRO A 69 -23.69 8.07 -17.18
N GLY A 70 -23.77 9.09 -16.34
CA GLY A 70 -24.96 9.47 -15.57
C GLY A 70 -25.27 8.58 -14.36
N ILE A 71 -24.41 7.67 -13.95
CA ILE A 71 -24.61 6.88 -12.72
C ILE A 71 -23.85 7.45 -11.55
N THR A 72 -24.41 7.28 -10.35
CA THR A 72 -23.66 7.30 -9.09
C THR A 72 -23.38 5.85 -8.70
N PRO A 73 -22.13 5.42 -8.53
CA PRO A 73 -21.84 4.03 -8.25
C PRO A 73 -22.28 3.63 -6.83
N ASP A 74 -22.83 2.42 -6.68
CA ASP A 74 -23.04 1.80 -5.37
C ASP A 74 -21.72 1.23 -4.82
N VAL A 75 -20.89 0.68 -5.72
CA VAL A 75 -19.59 0.08 -5.41
C VAL A 75 -18.51 0.71 -6.28
N VAL A 76 -17.37 1.04 -5.70
CA VAL A 76 -16.17 1.42 -6.44
C VAL A 76 -15.10 0.34 -6.27
N LEU A 77 -14.55 -0.13 -7.39
CA LEU A 77 -13.37 -0.98 -7.43
C LEU A 77 -12.15 -0.06 -7.57
N SER A 78 -11.18 -0.19 -6.70
CA SER A 78 -9.98 0.66 -6.72
C SER A 78 -8.71 -0.15 -6.54
N THR A 79 -7.62 0.34 -7.11
CA THR A 79 -6.25 -0.10 -6.82
C THR A 79 -5.28 0.95 -7.35
N HIS A 80 -3.97 0.72 -7.24
CA HIS A 80 -2.97 1.68 -7.67
C HIS A 80 -2.38 1.38 -9.05
N ILE A 81 -1.84 2.44 -9.69
CA ILE A 81 -1.23 2.39 -11.02
C ILE A 81 0.28 2.16 -10.91
N ASP A 82 0.88 2.70 -9.86
CA ASP A 82 2.33 2.70 -9.69
C ASP A 82 2.88 1.32 -9.29
N THR A 83 4.18 1.19 -9.44
CA THR A 83 4.93 -0.01 -9.07
C THR A 83 6.26 0.37 -8.44
N VAL A 84 6.83 -0.51 -7.62
CA VAL A 84 8.21 -0.34 -7.14
C VAL A 84 9.24 -0.58 -8.25
N PRO A 85 10.43 0.07 -8.19
CA PRO A 85 11.55 -0.26 -9.09
C PRO A 85 12.18 -1.63 -8.72
N PRO A 86 12.93 -2.28 -9.64
CA PRO A 86 13.11 -1.87 -11.03
C PRO A 86 11.93 -2.27 -11.92
N PHE A 87 11.71 -1.53 -13.00
CA PHE A 87 10.80 -1.92 -14.07
C PHE A 87 11.35 -3.13 -14.84
N PHE A 88 10.48 -4.07 -15.16
CA PHE A 88 10.71 -5.13 -16.14
C PHE A 88 9.37 -5.55 -16.75
N GLY A 89 9.39 -5.73 -18.09
CA GLY A 89 8.21 -5.99 -18.91
C GLY A 89 7.65 -7.40 -18.75
N SER A 90 6.52 -7.63 -19.43
CA SER A 90 5.76 -8.87 -19.33
C SER A 90 6.45 -10.05 -20.04
N LYS A 91 6.29 -11.22 -19.44
CA LYS A 91 6.55 -12.54 -20.03
C LYS A 91 5.45 -13.49 -19.62
N GLU A 92 5.25 -14.55 -20.35
CA GLU A 92 4.26 -15.56 -20.00
C GLU A 92 4.72 -16.97 -20.35
N ASP A 93 4.21 -17.92 -19.60
CA ASP A 93 4.16 -19.34 -19.95
C ASP A 93 2.70 -19.82 -19.97
N ASP A 94 2.48 -21.11 -19.96
CA ASP A 94 1.12 -21.67 -20.00
C ASP A 94 0.30 -21.32 -18.74
N GLU A 95 0.95 -21.14 -17.58
CA GLU A 95 0.32 -21.01 -16.26
C GLU A 95 0.40 -19.59 -15.70
N PHE A 96 1.51 -18.86 -15.90
CA PHE A 96 1.79 -17.59 -15.25
C PHE A 96 2.00 -16.44 -16.23
N LEU A 97 1.70 -15.22 -15.75
CA LEU A 97 2.23 -13.97 -16.25
C LEU A 97 3.32 -13.49 -15.29
N TYR A 98 4.45 -13.09 -15.83
CA TYR A 98 5.60 -12.51 -15.11
C TYR A 98 5.78 -11.06 -15.51
N GLY A 99 6.25 -10.22 -14.60
CA GLY A 99 6.54 -8.81 -14.87
C GLY A 99 6.25 -7.93 -13.66
N ARG A 100 6.87 -6.76 -13.59
CA ARG A 100 6.63 -5.81 -12.51
C ARG A 100 5.20 -5.25 -12.58
N GLY A 101 4.41 -5.44 -11.50
CA GLY A 101 3.00 -5.07 -11.44
C GLY A 101 2.04 -6.19 -11.86
N THR A 102 2.50 -7.40 -12.22
CA THR A 102 1.60 -8.48 -12.57
C THR A 102 0.66 -8.88 -11.44
N CYS A 103 1.14 -8.86 -10.19
CA CYS A 103 0.30 -9.04 -9.02
C CYS A 103 0.07 -7.73 -8.25
N ASP A 104 1.00 -6.77 -8.32
CA ASP A 104 0.98 -5.57 -7.50
C ASP A 104 1.21 -4.29 -8.38
N ALA A 105 0.13 -3.68 -8.99
CA ALA A 105 -1.26 -4.12 -8.94
C ALA A 105 -1.93 -4.06 -10.34
N LYS A 106 -1.15 -4.09 -11.46
CA LYS A 106 -1.68 -3.96 -12.83
C LYS A 106 -2.57 -5.13 -13.25
N GLY A 107 -2.28 -6.35 -12.75
CA GLY A 107 -3.18 -7.49 -12.93
C GLY A 107 -4.53 -7.26 -12.23
N ILE A 108 -4.51 -6.63 -11.07
CA ILE A 108 -5.71 -6.26 -10.33
C ILE A 108 -6.52 -5.22 -11.10
N ILE A 109 -5.87 -4.18 -11.68
CA ILE A 109 -6.52 -3.21 -12.57
C ILE A 109 -7.28 -3.94 -13.69
N ALA A 110 -6.61 -4.88 -14.36
CA ALA A 110 -7.19 -5.62 -15.48
C ALA A 110 -8.41 -6.48 -15.04
N ALA A 111 -8.31 -7.15 -13.89
CA ALA A 111 -9.42 -7.93 -13.32
C ALA A 111 -10.61 -7.04 -12.94
N GLN A 112 -10.38 -5.90 -12.31
CA GLN A 112 -11.41 -4.94 -11.92
C GLN A 112 -12.11 -4.33 -13.16
N ILE A 113 -11.37 -3.99 -14.21
CA ILE A 113 -11.94 -3.48 -15.46
C ILE A 113 -12.81 -4.56 -16.14
N ALA A 114 -12.32 -5.81 -16.18
CA ALA A 114 -13.08 -6.92 -16.75
C ALA A 114 -14.36 -7.23 -15.95
N ALA A 115 -14.30 -7.15 -14.62
CA ALA A 115 -15.46 -7.31 -13.76
C ALA A 115 -16.48 -6.19 -13.95
N ALA A 116 -16.04 -4.94 -14.01
CA ALA A 116 -16.91 -3.79 -14.25
C ALA A 116 -17.59 -3.87 -15.64
N ASP A 117 -16.89 -4.38 -16.66
CA ASP A 117 -17.47 -4.60 -17.99
C ASP A 117 -18.59 -5.66 -17.95
N ARG A 118 -18.38 -6.76 -17.24
CA ARG A 118 -19.40 -7.81 -17.05
C ARG A 118 -20.63 -7.35 -16.28
N LEU A 119 -20.44 -6.42 -15.35
CA LEU A 119 -21.52 -5.86 -14.53
C LEU A 119 -22.38 -4.81 -15.25
N ARG A 120 -21.99 -4.35 -16.45
CA ARG A 120 -22.75 -3.34 -17.22
C ARG A 120 -24.21 -3.69 -17.44
N GLU A 121 -24.48 -4.97 -17.72
CA GLU A 121 -25.81 -5.46 -18.07
C GLU A 121 -26.59 -5.97 -16.84
N SER A 122 -25.94 -6.07 -15.68
CA SER A 122 -26.55 -6.60 -14.45
C SER A 122 -27.41 -5.58 -13.69
N GLY A 123 -27.29 -4.29 -14.03
CA GLY A 123 -27.92 -3.19 -13.28
C GLY A 123 -27.15 -2.76 -12.03
N VAL A 124 -26.04 -3.42 -11.69
CA VAL A 124 -25.15 -3.03 -10.60
C VAL A 124 -24.33 -1.80 -11.02
N LYS A 125 -24.39 -0.74 -10.23
CA LYS A 125 -23.71 0.51 -10.53
C LYS A 125 -22.30 0.48 -9.97
N VAL A 126 -21.32 0.25 -10.84
CA VAL A 126 -19.90 0.16 -10.46
C VAL A 126 -19.12 1.35 -11.03
N GLY A 127 -18.23 1.90 -10.21
CA GLY A 127 -17.16 2.82 -10.61
C GLY A 127 -15.80 2.15 -10.48
N LEU A 128 -14.81 2.70 -11.19
CA LEU A 128 -13.40 2.32 -11.15
C LEU A 128 -12.59 3.52 -10.67
N LEU A 129 -11.65 3.31 -9.75
CA LEU A 129 -10.73 4.34 -9.27
C LEU A 129 -9.31 3.77 -9.25
N PHE A 130 -8.46 4.29 -10.12
CA PHE A 130 -7.05 3.92 -10.17
C PHE A 130 -6.20 5.09 -9.73
N VAL A 131 -5.46 4.91 -8.64
CA VAL A 131 -4.69 5.98 -7.98
C VAL A 131 -3.20 5.81 -8.21
N VAL A 132 -2.44 6.89 -8.00
CA VAL A 132 -0.98 6.93 -8.14
C VAL A 132 -0.32 7.10 -6.78
N GLY A 133 0.89 6.54 -6.60
CA GLY A 133 1.75 6.80 -5.45
C GLY A 133 1.49 5.95 -4.21
N GLU A 134 0.78 4.83 -4.32
CA GLU A 134 0.52 3.90 -3.21
C GLU A 134 1.83 3.43 -2.57
N GLU A 135 2.78 3.04 -3.40
CA GLU A 135 4.07 2.44 -3.04
C GLU A 135 5.01 3.39 -2.26
N ARG A 136 4.62 4.65 -2.07
CA ARG A 136 5.45 5.67 -1.42
C ARG A 136 4.70 6.57 -0.43
N ASP A 137 3.70 7.29 -0.90
CA ASP A 137 3.10 8.40 -0.16
C ASP A 137 1.56 8.43 -0.20
N SER A 138 0.93 7.49 -0.90
CA SER A 138 -0.53 7.44 -1.11
C SER A 138 -1.13 8.78 -1.61
N ALA A 139 -0.32 9.59 -2.30
CA ALA A 139 -0.72 10.94 -2.71
C ALA A 139 -1.97 10.93 -3.59
N GLY A 140 -2.10 9.92 -4.46
CA GLY A 140 -3.28 9.72 -5.29
C GLY A 140 -4.55 9.50 -4.48
N ALA A 141 -4.49 8.62 -3.50
CA ALA A 141 -5.61 8.33 -2.60
C ALA A 141 -6.02 9.56 -1.78
N VAL A 142 -5.04 10.30 -1.24
CA VAL A 142 -5.28 11.56 -0.51
C VAL A 142 -5.98 12.59 -1.40
N VAL A 143 -5.59 12.70 -2.68
CA VAL A 143 -6.23 13.61 -3.64
C VAL A 143 -7.64 13.12 -3.99
N ALA A 144 -7.81 11.81 -4.27
CA ALA A 144 -9.11 11.22 -4.60
C ALA A 144 -10.13 11.40 -3.47
N ASN A 145 -9.70 11.32 -2.22
CA ASN A 145 -10.58 11.46 -1.05
C ASN A 145 -11.24 12.84 -0.91
N LYS A 146 -10.71 13.85 -1.61
CA LYS A 146 -11.30 15.21 -1.63
C LYS A 146 -12.51 15.33 -2.56
N SER A 147 -12.72 14.36 -3.46
CA SER A 147 -13.77 14.41 -4.48
C SER A 147 -14.44 13.03 -4.64
N PRO A 148 -15.04 12.46 -3.56
CA PRO A 148 -15.70 11.16 -3.62
C PRO A 148 -16.91 11.20 -4.56
N LYS A 149 -17.33 10.04 -5.06
CA LYS A 149 -18.43 9.90 -6.03
C LYS A 149 -19.74 9.38 -5.42
N GLY A 150 -19.80 9.27 -4.10
CA GLY A 150 -21.01 8.89 -3.36
C GLY A 150 -21.26 7.37 -3.33
N SER A 151 -20.24 6.56 -3.52
CA SER A 151 -20.32 5.11 -3.36
C SER A 151 -20.60 4.70 -1.91
N LYS A 152 -21.30 3.58 -1.75
CA LYS A 152 -21.56 2.97 -0.43
C LYS A 152 -20.41 2.07 0.00
N PHE A 153 -19.76 1.43 -0.97
CA PHE A 153 -18.68 0.47 -0.75
C PHE A 153 -17.48 0.78 -1.63
N LEU A 154 -16.30 0.53 -1.08
CA LEU A 154 -15.02 0.57 -1.77
C LEU A 154 -14.38 -0.81 -1.70
N ILE A 155 -14.15 -1.48 -2.83
CA ILE A 155 -13.35 -2.69 -2.90
C ILE A 155 -11.95 -2.29 -3.39
N ASN A 156 -11.03 -2.17 -2.46
CA ASN A 156 -9.63 -1.92 -2.79
C ASN A 156 -8.95 -3.23 -3.18
N GLY A 157 -8.16 -3.20 -4.21
CA GLY A 157 -7.45 -4.36 -4.77
C GLY A 157 -5.99 -4.37 -4.36
N GLU A 158 -5.58 -5.45 -3.69
CA GLU A 158 -4.20 -5.75 -3.31
C GLU A 158 -3.94 -7.26 -3.42
N PRO A 159 -2.67 -7.72 -3.47
CA PRO A 159 -2.37 -9.15 -3.53
C PRO A 159 -2.79 -9.90 -2.25
N THR A 160 -3.97 -10.49 -2.26
CA THR A 160 -4.55 -11.22 -1.12
C THR A 160 -4.83 -12.69 -1.41
N ASP A 161 -4.24 -13.25 -2.47
CA ASP A 161 -4.48 -14.64 -2.91
C ASP A 161 -5.99 -14.92 -3.12
N ASN A 162 -6.75 -13.95 -3.68
CA ASN A 162 -8.22 -13.99 -3.85
C ASN A 162 -9.00 -14.23 -2.52
N ARG A 163 -8.45 -13.79 -1.38
CA ARG A 163 -9.06 -13.92 -0.05
C ARG A 163 -9.49 -12.54 0.46
N LEU A 164 -10.68 -12.48 1.04
CA LEU A 164 -11.17 -11.24 1.66
C LEU A 164 -10.37 -10.92 2.93
N ALA A 165 -9.73 -9.77 2.98
CA ALA A 165 -9.02 -9.34 4.18
C ALA A 165 -10.00 -8.87 5.26
N LEU A 166 -9.87 -9.40 6.47
CA LEU A 166 -10.65 -8.96 7.65
C LEU A 166 -10.03 -7.73 8.30
N ALA A 167 -8.77 -7.48 8.01
CA ALA A 167 -8.06 -6.29 8.47
C ALA A 167 -6.80 -6.04 7.64
N SER A 168 -6.37 -4.78 7.62
CA SER A 168 -5.05 -4.34 7.19
C SER A 168 -4.33 -3.74 8.39
N LYS A 169 -3.10 -4.22 8.69
CA LYS A 169 -2.31 -3.70 9.80
C LYS A 169 -1.82 -2.29 9.49
N GLY A 170 -1.90 -1.43 10.50
CA GLY A 170 -1.33 -0.09 10.42
C GLY A 170 0.21 -0.11 10.37
N ALA A 171 0.80 1.05 10.15
CA ALA A 171 2.25 1.24 10.17
C ALA A 171 2.63 2.48 10.96
N LEU A 172 3.50 2.31 11.95
CA LEU A 172 4.11 3.39 12.71
C LEU A 172 5.61 3.36 12.48
N ARG A 173 6.16 4.39 11.85
CA ARG A 173 7.61 4.56 11.71
C ARG A 173 8.12 5.42 12.85
N VAL A 174 9.12 4.89 13.54
CA VAL A 174 9.74 5.53 14.71
C VAL A 174 11.21 5.75 14.43
N GLU A 175 11.67 6.96 14.65
CA GLU A 175 13.07 7.32 14.55
C GLU A 175 13.60 7.67 15.96
N LEU A 176 14.62 6.95 16.38
CA LEU A 176 15.31 7.20 17.65
C LEU A 176 16.65 7.87 17.34
N ARG A 177 16.90 9.04 17.95
CA ARG A 177 18.17 9.76 17.80
C ARG A 177 18.79 9.99 19.13
N THR A 178 20.02 9.52 19.32
CA THR A 178 20.80 9.67 20.55
C THR A 178 21.96 10.64 20.37
N LYS A 179 22.27 11.36 21.42
CA LYS A 179 23.38 12.31 21.49
C LYS A 179 24.33 11.91 22.60
N GLY A 180 25.61 12.14 22.37
CA GLY A 180 26.66 11.85 23.31
C GLY A 180 27.76 12.91 23.27
N ARG A 181 28.91 12.54 23.84
CA ARG A 181 30.13 13.36 23.85
C ARG A 181 31.31 12.54 23.36
N MET A 182 31.96 13.03 22.31
CA MET A 182 33.11 12.38 21.71
C MET A 182 34.30 12.39 22.64
N ALA A 183 35.02 11.29 22.69
CA ALA A 183 36.29 11.16 23.39
C ALA A 183 37.14 10.04 22.80
N HIS A 184 38.40 9.96 23.18
CA HIS A 184 39.25 8.81 22.83
C HIS A 184 38.76 7.58 23.64
N SER A 185 38.55 6.42 22.98
CA SER A 185 38.00 5.23 23.62
C SER A 185 38.82 4.67 24.79
N ALA A 186 40.10 5.01 24.88
CA ALA A 186 40.93 4.64 26.03
C ALA A 186 40.64 5.44 27.32
N TYR A 187 39.82 6.50 27.22
CA TYR A 187 39.43 7.36 28.32
C TYR A 187 37.89 7.54 28.33
N PRO A 188 37.15 6.46 28.62
CA PRO A 188 35.68 6.47 28.48
C PRO A 188 35.00 7.47 29.43
N GLU A 189 35.63 7.81 30.56
CA GLU A 189 35.11 8.79 31.52
C GLU A 189 35.05 10.23 30.97
N LEU A 190 35.77 10.52 29.89
CA LEU A 190 35.74 11.82 29.20
C LEU A 190 34.66 11.90 28.13
N GLY A 191 34.06 10.75 27.76
CA GLY A 191 33.04 10.63 26.72
C GLY A 191 31.65 10.39 27.30
N ASP A 192 30.72 10.25 26.38
CA ASP A 192 29.34 9.78 26.60
C ASP A 192 28.84 9.15 25.31
N SER A 193 28.66 7.81 25.32
CA SER A 193 28.44 7.06 24.07
C SER A 193 27.00 7.13 23.62
N ALA A 194 26.73 7.81 22.52
CA ALA A 194 25.42 7.78 21.85
C ALA A 194 25.04 6.36 21.43
N ILE A 195 25.97 5.55 20.91
CA ILE A 195 25.69 4.16 20.51
C ILE A 195 25.25 3.33 21.71
N ASN A 196 25.89 3.44 22.87
CA ASN A 196 25.50 2.66 24.05
C ASN A 196 24.06 3.02 24.48
N LYS A 197 23.72 4.31 24.54
CA LYS A 197 22.36 4.78 24.84
C LYS A 197 21.34 4.22 23.86
N LEU A 198 21.68 4.23 22.55
CA LEU A 198 20.80 3.68 21.53
C LEU A 198 20.60 2.17 21.68
N VAL A 199 21.67 1.43 21.91
CA VAL A 199 21.60 -0.03 22.12
C VAL A 199 20.73 -0.38 23.33
N GLU A 200 20.89 0.32 24.45
CA GLU A 200 20.06 0.13 25.65
C GLU A 200 18.59 0.46 25.38
N ALA A 201 18.31 1.58 24.70
CA ALA A 201 16.95 1.96 24.33
C ALA A 201 16.31 0.92 23.39
N LEU A 202 17.05 0.46 22.38
CA LEU A 202 16.57 -0.56 21.44
C LEU A 202 16.34 -1.91 22.12
N HIS A 203 17.19 -2.31 23.07
CA HIS A 203 17.00 -3.52 23.86
C HIS A 203 15.67 -3.50 24.60
N ASP A 204 15.37 -2.40 25.28
CA ASP A 204 14.13 -2.25 26.05
C ASP A 204 12.91 -2.14 25.13
N VAL A 205 13.02 -1.46 23.99
CA VAL A 205 11.94 -1.37 22.98
C VAL A 205 11.63 -2.75 22.38
N LEU A 206 12.62 -3.59 22.13
CA LEU A 206 12.41 -4.97 21.67
C LEU A 206 11.73 -5.85 22.73
N ALA A 207 11.94 -5.57 24.00
CA ALA A 207 11.31 -6.30 25.11
C ALA A 207 9.92 -5.78 25.50
N MET A 208 9.54 -4.63 24.96
CA MET A 208 8.26 -3.97 25.24
C MET A 208 7.08 -4.82 24.76
N PRO A 209 6.02 -5.01 25.57
CA PRO A 209 4.81 -5.67 25.09
C PRO A 209 4.12 -4.83 24.03
N LEU A 210 3.75 -5.49 22.93
CA LEU A 210 2.98 -4.87 21.85
C LEU A 210 1.52 -5.30 21.92
N PRO A 211 0.58 -4.46 21.44
CA PRO A 211 -0.84 -4.82 21.37
C PRO A 211 -1.09 -6.11 20.61
N ILE A 212 -2.02 -6.91 21.12
CA ILE A 212 -2.52 -8.15 20.48
C ILE A 212 -4.03 -8.02 20.31
N GLU A 213 -4.50 -8.26 19.12
CA GLU A 213 -5.92 -8.37 18.82
C GLU A 213 -6.26 -9.86 18.60
N PRO A 214 -7.25 -10.44 19.33
CA PRO A 214 -7.46 -11.90 19.34
C PRO A 214 -7.72 -12.54 17.98
N GLU A 215 -8.44 -11.85 17.07
CA GLU A 215 -8.77 -12.35 15.74
C GLU A 215 -7.72 -12.00 14.68
N ILE A 216 -6.97 -10.92 14.89
CA ILE A 216 -6.03 -10.37 13.93
C ILE A 216 -4.58 -10.83 14.22
N GLY A 217 -4.30 -11.12 15.49
CA GLY A 217 -2.97 -11.49 15.96
C GLY A 217 -2.19 -10.30 16.55
N PRO A 218 -0.87 -10.44 16.75
CA PRO A 218 -0.05 -9.43 17.40
C PRO A 218 0.37 -8.29 16.46
N SER A 219 0.59 -7.11 17.04
CA SER A 219 1.49 -6.11 16.43
C SER A 219 2.91 -6.67 16.35
N THR A 220 3.69 -6.22 15.38
CA THR A 220 5.09 -6.63 15.21
C THR A 220 5.99 -5.42 15.07
N LEU A 221 7.25 -5.56 15.50
CA LEU A 221 8.25 -4.52 15.44
C LEU A 221 9.49 -5.02 14.71
N ASN A 222 10.03 -4.18 13.83
CA ASN A 222 11.29 -4.43 13.13
C ASN A 222 12.20 -3.20 13.26
N ILE A 223 13.44 -3.40 13.70
CA ILE A 223 14.49 -2.40 13.60
C ILE A 223 15.11 -2.56 12.22
N GLY A 224 14.79 -1.63 11.32
CA GLY A 224 15.18 -1.73 9.91
C GLY A 224 16.54 -1.12 9.60
N LEU A 225 16.97 -0.11 10.40
CA LEU A 225 18.22 0.61 10.17
C LEU A 225 18.81 1.04 11.51
N ILE A 226 20.13 0.93 11.64
CA ILE A 226 20.92 1.49 12.75
C ILE A 226 22.17 2.12 12.15
N GLU A 227 22.43 3.39 12.51
CA GLU A 227 23.64 4.11 12.11
C GLU A 227 24.27 4.82 13.31
N GLY A 228 25.59 5.00 13.31
CA GLY A 228 26.26 5.76 14.36
C GLY A 228 27.77 5.56 14.43
N GLY A 229 28.41 6.48 15.17
CA GLY A 229 29.86 6.47 15.37
C GLY A 229 30.66 6.89 14.15
N ARG A 230 32.01 6.87 14.28
CA ARG A 230 32.95 7.28 13.24
C ARG A 230 34.13 6.32 13.09
N ALA A 231 34.65 5.84 14.21
CA ALA A 231 35.76 4.91 14.26
C ALA A 231 35.77 4.12 15.58
N PRO A 232 36.32 2.90 15.62
CA PRO A 232 36.29 2.05 16.82
C PRO A 232 37.03 2.64 18.04
N ASN A 233 37.99 3.52 17.81
CA ASN A 233 38.77 4.19 18.87
C ASN A 233 38.20 5.55 19.28
N VAL A 234 36.97 5.89 18.88
CA VAL A 234 36.28 7.14 19.18
C VAL A 234 34.92 6.83 19.82
N ILE A 235 34.62 7.40 20.98
CA ILE A 235 33.30 7.35 21.61
C ILE A 235 32.33 8.12 20.73
N ALA A 236 31.20 7.48 20.36
CA ALA A 236 30.23 8.03 19.42
C ALA A 236 29.46 9.21 20.04
N ASP A 237 29.42 10.32 19.33
CA ASP A 237 28.64 11.51 19.71
C ASP A 237 27.22 11.54 19.14
N LYS A 238 26.94 10.67 18.16
CA LYS A 238 25.60 10.52 17.54
C LYS A 238 25.34 9.07 17.13
N ALA A 239 24.09 8.65 17.28
CA ALA A 239 23.60 7.42 16.68
C ALA A 239 22.09 7.54 16.45
N GLU A 240 21.57 6.79 15.47
CA GLU A 240 20.15 6.75 15.17
C GLU A 240 19.68 5.35 14.76
N ALA A 241 18.38 5.10 14.93
CA ALA A 241 17.74 3.88 14.47
C ALA A 241 16.35 4.19 13.89
N HIS A 242 15.97 3.41 12.88
CA HIS A 242 14.64 3.46 12.27
C HIS A 242 13.91 2.15 12.53
N ILE A 243 12.73 2.26 13.10
CA ILE A 243 11.90 1.15 13.53
C ILE A 243 10.57 1.24 12.78
N LEU A 244 10.05 0.10 12.34
CA LEU A 244 8.69 -0.02 11.81
C LEU A 244 7.87 -0.93 12.72
N VAL A 245 6.73 -0.42 13.21
CA VAL A 245 5.76 -1.20 13.97
C VAL A 245 4.53 -1.43 13.09
N ARG A 246 4.13 -2.70 12.92
CA ARG A 246 2.84 -3.08 12.32
C ARG A 246 1.79 -3.11 13.40
N LEU A 247 0.78 -2.26 13.30
CA LEU A 247 -0.22 -2.03 14.34
C LEU A 247 -1.46 -2.88 14.12
N VAL A 248 -2.04 -3.38 15.22
CA VAL A 248 -3.36 -4.05 15.25
C VAL A 248 -4.38 -3.27 16.10
N GLY A 249 -4.11 -2.00 16.36
CA GLY A 249 -4.97 -1.08 17.12
C GLY A 249 -4.50 0.36 16.97
N PRO A 250 -5.04 1.28 17.78
CA PRO A 250 -4.66 2.69 17.74
C PRO A 250 -3.17 2.90 18.03
N SER A 251 -2.52 3.75 17.24
CA SER A 251 -1.08 4.05 17.37
C SER A 251 -0.71 4.73 18.69
N GLU A 252 -1.62 5.46 19.29
CA GLU A 252 -1.37 6.29 20.48
C GLU A 252 -0.92 5.48 21.71
N GLU A 253 -1.40 4.26 21.86
CA GLU A 253 -0.96 3.37 22.95
C GLU A 253 0.51 2.94 22.72
N THR A 254 0.82 2.52 21.51
CA THR A 254 2.18 2.13 21.11
C THR A 254 3.16 3.31 21.21
N LYS A 255 2.76 4.52 20.75
CA LYS A 255 3.57 5.73 20.88
C LYS A 255 3.90 6.05 22.35
N ARG A 256 2.88 6.02 23.23
CA ARG A 256 3.08 6.25 24.66
C ARG A 256 4.01 5.21 25.30
N ALA A 257 3.86 3.94 24.92
CA ALA A 257 4.71 2.87 25.41
C ALA A 257 6.17 3.07 24.98
N ILE A 258 6.41 3.42 23.71
CA ILE A 258 7.74 3.70 23.17
C ILE A 258 8.37 4.89 23.91
N LEU A 259 7.65 6.01 24.06
CA LEU A 259 8.15 7.19 24.76
C LEU A 259 8.50 6.88 26.22
N ALA A 260 7.66 6.12 26.92
CA ALA A 260 7.93 5.72 28.30
C ALA A 260 9.12 4.76 28.42
N THR A 261 9.29 3.84 27.45
CA THR A 261 10.38 2.87 27.43
C THR A 261 11.72 3.54 27.11
N VAL A 262 11.74 4.46 26.15
CA VAL A 262 12.95 5.17 25.72
C VAL A 262 13.38 6.21 26.77
N GLY A 263 12.42 6.91 27.37
CA GLY A 263 12.68 7.96 28.35
C GLY A 263 13.53 9.11 27.76
N ASP A 264 14.51 9.56 28.50
CA ASP A 264 15.43 10.64 28.12
C ASP A 264 16.70 10.18 27.37
N ARG A 265 16.79 8.86 27.08
CA ARG A 265 17.96 8.28 26.39
C ARG A 265 18.05 8.66 24.91
N ALA A 266 16.92 8.94 24.25
CA ALA A 266 16.88 9.35 22.85
C ALA A 266 15.76 10.36 22.57
N ASP A 267 15.98 11.21 21.57
CA ASP A 267 14.92 11.96 20.93
C ASP A 267 14.08 10.97 20.06
N VAL A 268 12.76 10.99 20.20
CA VAL A 268 11.84 10.11 19.47
C VAL A 268 11.02 10.93 18.49
N ASP A 269 10.99 10.52 17.21
CA ASP A 269 10.12 11.10 16.20
C ASP A 269 9.25 10.00 15.55
N PHE A 270 8.01 10.36 15.21
CA PHE A 270 7.05 9.48 14.53
C PHE A 270 6.81 10.03 13.12
N SER A 271 7.60 9.56 12.15
CA SER A 271 7.60 10.08 10.78
C SER A 271 6.52 9.50 9.87
N LEU A 272 5.85 8.41 10.28
CA LEU A 272 4.69 7.82 9.60
C LEU A 272 3.75 7.24 10.64
N ASP A 273 2.44 7.46 10.45
CA ASP A 273 1.37 6.89 11.27
C ASP A 273 0.17 6.55 10.39
N LEU A 274 0.11 5.31 9.93
CA LEU A 274 -1.01 4.78 9.17
C LEU A 274 -1.87 3.91 10.08
N PRO A 275 -3.18 4.16 10.16
CA PRO A 275 -4.04 3.44 11.10
C PRO A 275 -4.23 1.98 10.70
N PHE A 276 -4.46 1.14 11.69
CA PHE A 276 -5.06 -0.17 11.54
C PHE A 276 -6.51 -0.03 11.04
N VAL A 277 -6.89 -0.85 10.05
CA VAL A 277 -8.26 -0.87 9.52
C VAL A 277 -8.85 -2.24 9.68
N ARG A 278 -9.96 -2.34 10.43
CA ARG A 278 -10.80 -3.54 10.46
C ARG A 278 -11.85 -3.44 9.37
N MET A 279 -12.08 -4.52 8.64
CA MET A 279 -13.00 -4.59 7.51
C MET A 279 -14.12 -5.61 7.77
N ARG A 280 -15.16 -5.52 6.96
CA ARG A 280 -16.33 -6.41 7.04
C ARG A 280 -15.96 -7.84 6.66
N LYS A 281 -16.49 -8.80 7.40
CA LYS A 281 -16.54 -10.20 6.98
C LYS A 281 -17.74 -10.42 6.06
N ILE A 282 -17.53 -11.12 4.97
CA ILE A 282 -18.60 -11.63 4.08
C ILE A 282 -18.62 -13.14 4.20
N ASP A 283 -19.80 -13.70 4.43
CA ASP A 283 -19.94 -15.14 4.56
C ASP A 283 -19.61 -15.87 3.26
N ASN A 284 -19.11 -17.10 3.40
CA ASN A 284 -18.71 -17.97 2.29
C ASN A 284 -17.49 -17.52 1.46
N LEU A 285 -16.81 -16.42 1.81
CA LEU A 285 -15.53 -16.07 1.23
C LEU A 285 -14.37 -16.54 2.12
N PRO A 286 -13.30 -17.10 1.54
CA PRO A 286 -12.08 -17.36 2.30
C PRO A 286 -11.49 -16.04 2.79
N THR A 287 -10.98 -16.02 4.02
CA THR A 287 -10.50 -14.79 4.65
C THR A 287 -9.02 -14.83 4.98
N MET A 288 -8.41 -13.64 5.12
CA MET A 288 -7.03 -13.45 5.58
C MET A 288 -6.88 -12.18 6.41
N ILE A 289 -5.68 -11.97 6.95
CA ILE A 289 -5.25 -10.71 7.54
C ILE A 289 -4.13 -10.14 6.66
N ALA A 290 -4.31 -8.93 6.15
CA ALA A 290 -3.26 -8.21 5.45
C ALA A 290 -2.26 -7.62 6.47
N ASN A 291 -1.05 -8.17 6.49
CA ASN A 291 0.02 -7.70 7.37
C ASN A 291 0.71 -6.43 6.85
N PHE A 292 0.23 -5.88 5.74
CA PHE A 292 0.73 -4.68 5.07
C PHE A 292 -0.32 -3.56 5.11
N THR A 293 0.10 -2.35 4.77
CA THR A 293 -0.74 -1.17 4.62
C THR A 293 -1.25 -1.05 3.18
N THR A 294 -2.32 -0.29 2.98
CA THR A 294 -2.95 -0.03 1.69
C THR A 294 -3.41 1.43 1.62
N ASP A 295 -3.98 1.85 0.51
CA ASP A 295 -4.60 3.17 0.35
C ASP A 295 -5.93 3.36 1.10
N ILE A 296 -6.52 2.31 1.66
CA ILE A 296 -7.82 2.37 2.36
C ILE A 296 -7.89 3.49 3.42
N PRO A 297 -6.87 3.67 4.30
CA PRO A 297 -6.90 4.75 5.29
C PRO A 297 -7.02 6.15 4.70
N MET A 298 -6.60 6.33 3.45
CA MET A 298 -6.64 7.61 2.75
C MET A 298 -7.92 7.78 1.92
N LEU A 299 -8.73 6.73 1.72
CA LEU A 299 -9.96 6.72 0.90
C LEU A 299 -11.24 6.70 1.74
N THR A 300 -11.23 7.29 2.92
CA THR A 300 -12.32 7.24 3.92
C THR A 300 -13.67 7.79 3.44
N ALA A 301 -13.70 8.64 2.42
CA ALA A 301 -14.93 9.21 1.86
C ALA A 301 -15.56 8.36 0.74
N TRP A 302 -14.96 7.21 0.37
CA TRP A 302 -15.40 6.38 -0.76
C TRP A 302 -16.32 5.22 -0.36
N GLY A 303 -16.80 5.18 0.87
CA GLY A 303 -17.71 4.16 1.40
C GLY A 303 -17.03 3.16 2.33
N GLU A 304 -17.78 2.11 2.71
CA GLU A 304 -17.27 1.05 3.58
C GLU A 304 -16.20 0.23 2.85
N PRO A 305 -14.98 0.11 3.40
CA PRO A 305 -13.88 -0.54 2.69
C PRO A 305 -13.93 -2.06 2.79
N LEU A 306 -13.57 -2.71 1.68
CA LEU A 306 -13.20 -4.13 1.59
C LEU A 306 -11.85 -4.22 0.88
N LEU A 307 -11.12 -5.31 1.11
CA LEU A 307 -9.81 -5.55 0.52
C LEU A 307 -9.76 -6.97 -0.05
N LEU A 308 -9.58 -7.08 -1.36
CA LEU A 308 -9.54 -8.35 -2.08
C LEU A 308 -8.78 -8.16 -3.40
N GLY A 309 -7.95 -9.13 -3.77
CA GLY A 309 -7.37 -9.20 -5.11
C GLY A 309 -6.57 -10.45 -5.37
N PRO A 310 -6.30 -10.74 -6.65
CA PRO A 310 -5.47 -11.87 -7.05
C PRO A 310 -3.99 -11.59 -6.80
N GLY A 311 -3.21 -12.66 -6.79
CA GLY A 311 -1.78 -12.61 -6.60
C GLY A 311 -1.36 -12.62 -5.13
N SER A 312 -0.10 -12.96 -4.91
CA SER A 312 0.46 -13.11 -3.58
C SER A 312 1.45 -12.01 -3.24
N ILE A 313 1.27 -11.39 -2.07
CA ILE A 313 2.21 -10.39 -1.54
C ILE A 313 3.64 -10.96 -1.38
N HIS A 314 3.79 -12.27 -1.30
CA HIS A 314 5.10 -12.91 -1.13
C HIS A 314 5.99 -12.84 -2.37
N VAL A 315 5.42 -12.59 -3.55
CA VAL A 315 6.18 -12.40 -4.80
C VAL A 315 6.21 -10.94 -5.25
N ALA A 316 5.33 -10.10 -4.73
CA ALA A 316 5.36 -8.64 -4.92
C ALA A 316 6.71 -8.06 -4.51
N HIS A 317 7.15 -6.99 -5.18
CA HIS A 317 8.44 -6.31 -4.92
C HIS A 317 9.70 -7.16 -5.17
N THR A 318 9.54 -8.39 -5.70
CA THR A 318 10.69 -9.26 -6.02
C THR A 318 11.01 -9.27 -7.52
N PRO A 319 12.20 -9.74 -7.92
CA PRO A 319 12.53 -9.97 -9.34
C PRO A 319 11.71 -11.10 -9.99
N ASN A 320 11.02 -11.91 -9.19
CA ASN A 320 10.22 -13.05 -9.61
C ASN A 320 8.72 -12.78 -9.54
N GLU A 321 8.32 -11.52 -9.58
CA GLU A 321 6.91 -11.14 -9.53
C GLU A 321 6.13 -11.78 -10.66
N LYS A 322 5.00 -12.39 -10.30
CA LYS A 322 4.14 -13.14 -11.21
C LYS A 322 2.72 -13.28 -10.67
N ILE A 323 1.79 -13.59 -11.56
CA ILE A 323 0.42 -13.96 -11.21
C ILE A 323 -0.01 -15.21 -12.00
N ALA A 324 -0.74 -16.11 -11.37
CA ALA A 324 -1.34 -17.23 -12.08
C ALA A 324 -2.52 -16.74 -12.97
N LYS A 325 -2.53 -17.14 -14.25
CA LYS A 325 -3.60 -16.76 -15.18
C LYS A 325 -4.99 -17.21 -14.67
N LYS A 326 -5.04 -18.39 -14.05
CA LYS A 326 -6.26 -18.93 -13.44
C LYS A 326 -6.75 -18.04 -12.29
N GLU A 327 -5.86 -17.63 -11.40
CA GLU A 327 -6.19 -16.77 -10.25
C GLU A 327 -6.67 -15.39 -10.69
N LEU A 328 -6.06 -14.82 -11.75
CA LEU A 328 -6.49 -13.57 -12.35
C LEU A 328 -7.92 -13.65 -12.92
N LEU A 329 -8.27 -14.77 -13.56
CA LEU A 329 -9.64 -15.01 -14.09
C LEU A 329 -10.64 -15.22 -12.95
N GLU A 330 -10.28 -15.99 -11.92
CA GLU A 330 -11.13 -16.18 -10.73
C GLU A 330 -11.41 -14.86 -10.00
N ALA A 331 -10.45 -13.93 -9.96
CA ALA A 331 -10.65 -12.62 -9.38
C ALA A 331 -11.76 -11.82 -10.08
N VAL A 332 -11.88 -11.95 -11.41
CA VAL A 332 -12.98 -11.28 -12.15
C VAL A 332 -14.33 -11.78 -11.65
N ASP A 333 -14.50 -13.09 -11.46
CA ASP A 333 -15.73 -13.69 -10.94
C ASP A 333 -16.01 -13.20 -9.51
N LEU A 334 -14.99 -13.20 -8.65
CA LEU A 334 -15.09 -12.73 -7.26
C LEU A 334 -15.49 -11.25 -7.16
N TYR A 335 -14.92 -10.38 -7.99
CA TYR A 335 -15.32 -8.96 -8.02
C TYR A 335 -16.77 -8.78 -8.49
N VAL A 336 -17.21 -9.56 -9.49
CA VAL A 336 -18.60 -9.54 -9.97
C VAL A 336 -19.56 -9.98 -8.88
N ASP A 337 -19.29 -11.10 -8.21
CA ASP A 337 -20.13 -11.67 -7.17
C ASP A 337 -20.20 -10.74 -5.94
N LEU A 338 -19.03 -10.24 -5.51
CA LEU A 338 -18.93 -9.35 -4.36
C LEU A 338 -19.65 -8.02 -4.61
N ALA A 339 -19.41 -7.37 -5.75
CA ALA A 339 -20.09 -6.12 -6.10
C ALA A 339 -21.61 -6.30 -6.22
N THR A 340 -22.05 -7.43 -6.77
CA THR A 340 -23.49 -7.77 -6.89
C THR A 340 -24.12 -7.96 -5.50
N SER A 341 -23.48 -8.73 -4.62
CA SER A 341 -23.93 -8.96 -3.24
C SER A 341 -24.07 -7.65 -2.47
N LEU A 342 -23.03 -6.81 -2.51
CA LEU A 342 -23.01 -5.51 -1.82
C LEU A 342 -24.09 -4.54 -2.34
N ALA A 343 -24.30 -4.50 -3.66
CA ALA A 343 -25.32 -3.63 -4.26
C ALA A 343 -26.76 -4.02 -3.89
N HIS A 344 -27.00 -5.31 -3.66
CA HIS A 344 -28.33 -5.83 -3.28
C HIS A 344 -28.54 -5.91 -1.75
N GLY A 345 -27.55 -5.57 -0.94
CA GLY A 345 -27.66 -5.52 0.53
C GLY A 345 -27.66 -6.89 1.21
N VAL A 346 -27.02 -7.88 0.59
CA VAL A 346 -26.88 -9.24 1.13
C VAL A 346 -25.53 -9.42 1.81
#